data_eef1a9c30645848211b4715bb66b8355
#
_entry.id   eef1a9c30645848211b4715bb66b8355
#
_cell.length_a   1.000
_cell.length_b   1.000
_cell.length_c   1.000
_cell.angle_alpha   90.00
_cell.angle_beta   90.00
_cell.angle_gamma   90.00
#
_symmetry.space_group_name_H-M   'P 1'
#
loop_
_entity.id
_entity.type
_entity.pdbx_description
1 polymer ?
#
loop_
_entity_poly.entity_id
_entity_poly.type
_entity_poly.pdbx_seq_one_letter_code
_entity_poly.pdbx_strand_id
1 'polypeptide(L)'
;MAKPDAPKSILMVLEATFPVLGGGGAESQVMSLGRSLVGRGFQVDVVVPMTPNGPQLEHELCESLRVTRIKYPRIRFLGGTIMLFKLAVLLVARRRNYAVIHAHIGNNMAAVSSLVGRTLGIPVIVKLTGMKEMNGGILDSSLGLFNWLKKTAIRQASFVQATSSRIGSLLVDRGFDRSRVLLLPNGVDVDRFAAPGDPELRRSLCGSAQLVGLFIGRLAAEKGHELLLRAWASAFVGRSDVRLLLVGDGPLCRDLHDLAEQLHIDEQVVFAGHADDVSPFIALADLGLLTSHAEGLSNALLECMAGGLPVVGSRVSGTEDFVVPGETGWLFEPGGSDELADCLALAAAAGAAELTRLGQAGRQRINVAASLTAVTDKLIDHYGVAKVLETGILPAS
;
A
#
# COMPACT_ATOMS: atom_id res chain seq x y z
N MET A 1 34.51 17.15 -27.35
CA MET A 1 33.07 16.94 -27.23
C MET A 1 32.79 16.22 -25.92
N ALA A 2 32.13 16.85 -24.94
CA ALA A 2 31.71 16.19 -23.71
C ALA A 2 30.69 15.07 -24.09
N LYS A 3 30.89 13.86 -23.55
CA LYS A 3 29.88 12.79 -23.66
C LYS A 3 28.54 13.35 -23.17
N PRO A 4 27.44 13.13 -23.87
CA PRO A 4 26.12 13.52 -23.36
C PRO A 4 25.96 12.86 -21.98
N ASP A 5 25.55 13.66 -20.98
CA ASP A 5 25.27 13.15 -19.65
C ASP A 5 24.24 12.01 -19.78
N ALA A 6 24.57 10.85 -19.20
CA ALA A 6 23.67 9.71 -19.19
C ALA A 6 22.33 10.14 -18.53
N PRO A 7 21.18 9.65 -19.02
CA PRO A 7 19.89 10.03 -18.45
C PRO A 7 19.88 9.74 -16.95
N LYS A 8 19.52 10.74 -16.15
CA LYS A 8 19.46 10.59 -14.70
C LYS A 8 18.34 9.66 -14.31
N SER A 9 18.61 8.78 -13.35
CA SER A 9 17.64 7.81 -12.85
C SER A 9 16.77 8.36 -11.71
N ILE A 10 15.61 7.76 -11.53
CA ILE A 10 14.77 7.92 -10.35
C ILE A 10 15.29 6.96 -9.28
N LEU A 11 15.65 7.47 -8.11
CA LEU A 11 16.06 6.64 -6.98
C LEU A 11 14.88 6.40 -6.05
N MET A 12 14.49 5.15 -5.88
CA MET A 12 13.54 4.73 -4.84
C MET A 12 14.32 4.23 -3.62
N VAL A 13 14.00 4.75 -2.44
CA VAL A 13 14.59 4.33 -1.16
C VAL A 13 13.52 3.68 -0.32
N LEU A 14 13.74 2.43 0.12
CA LEU A 14 12.79 1.66 0.88
C LEU A 14 13.46 1.01 2.09
N GLU A 15 13.02 1.34 3.31
CA GLU A 15 13.54 0.76 4.56
C GLU A 15 12.82 -0.56 4.89
N ALA A 16 12.87 -1.50 3.96
CA ALA A 16 12.28 -2.84 4.08
C ALA A 16 13.05 -3.86 3.24
N THR A 17 12.70 -5.13 3.36
CA THR A 17 13.22 -6.21 2.48
C THR A 17 12.65 -6.04 1.07
N PHE A 18 13.48 -6.18 0.02
CA PHE A 18 13.01 -6.06 -1.36
C PHE A 18 13.82 -6.95 -2.32
N PRO A 19 13.17 -7.65 -3.26
CA PRO A 19 11.74 -7.91 -3.31
C PRO A 19 11.29 -8.82 -2.14
N VAL A 20 10.01 -8.77 -1.80
CA VAL A 20 9.39 -9.71 -0.86
C VAL A 20 8.50 -10.65 -1.66
N LEU A 21 8.71 -11.92 -1.50
CA LEU A 21 7.76 -12.95 -1.93
C LEU A 21 6.66 -12.99 -0.87
N GLY A 22 5.45 -12.62 -1.25
CA GLY A 22 4.30 -12.76 -0.37
C GLY A 22 3.86 -11.55 0.46
N GLY A 23 3.81 -10.34 -0.12
CA GLY A 23 2.84 -9.38 0.34
C GLY A 23 3.26 -8.29 1.32
N GLY A 24 4.35 -7.58 1.06
CA GLY A 24 4.57 -6.27 1.69
C GLY A 24 3.85 -5.16 0.93
N GLY A 25 3.03 -4.34 1.61
CA GLY A 25 2.26 -3.28 0.94
C GLY A 25 3.13 -2.21 0.30
N ALA A 26 4.21 -1.79 0.97
CA ALA A 26 5.14 -0.79 0.46
C ALA A 26 6.03 -1.35 -0.66
N GLU A 27 6.45 -2.59 -0.54
CA GLU A 27 7.29 -3.32 -1.50
C GLU A 27 6.54 -3.54 -2.82
N SER A 28 5.28 -3.98 -2.75
CA SER A 28 4.40 -4.11 -3.93
C SER A 28 4.21 -2.77 -4.64
N GLN A 29 4.08 -1.67 -3.89
CA GLN A 29 3.97 -0.33 -4.45
C GLN A 29 5.26 0.14 -5.13
N VAL A 30 6.45 -0.16 -4.56
CA VAL A 30 7.75 0.11 -5.20
C VAL A 30 7.88 -0.67 -6.50
N MET A 31 7.51 -1.95 -6.51
CA MET A 31 7.56 -2.79 -7.70
C MET A 31 6.63 -2.27 -8.80
N SER A 32 5.35 -2.03 -8.48
CA SER A 32 4.35 -1.60 -9.46
C SER A 32 4.67 -0.22 -10.04
N LEU A 33 5.03 0.75 -9.18
CA LEU A 33 5.43 2.08 -9.61
C LEU A 33 6.72 2.03 -10.42
N GLY A 34 7.71 1.23 -9.99
CA GLY A 34 8.98 1.06 -10.69
C GLY A 34 8.78 0.51 -12.10
N ARG A 35 7.96 -0.55 -12.27
CA ARG A 35 7.58 -1.08 -13.59
C ARG A 35 6.91 -0.03 -14.45
N SER A 36 5.98 0.72 -13.88
CA SER A 36 5.24 1.77 -14.57
C SER A 36 6.18 2.88 -15.09
N LEU A 37 7.15 3.29 -14.28
CA LEU A 37 8.17 4.29 -14.67
C LEU A 37 9.14 3.74 -15.73
N VAL A 38 9.58 2.49 -15.59
CA VAL A 38 10.43 1.84 -16.62
C VAL A 38 9.69 1.72 -17.95
N GLY A 39 8.41 1.36 -17.93
CA GLY A 39 7.56 1.32 -19.14
C GLY A 39 7.40 2.68 -19.83
N ARG A 40 7.63 3.80 -19.10
CA ARG A 40 7.68 5.18 -19.63
C ARG A 40 9.08 5.66 -20.02
N GLY A 41 10.07 4.74 -20.02
CA GLY A 41 11.44 5.02 -20.44
C GLY A 41 12.37 5.57 -19.36
N PHE A 42 11.95 5.65 -18.10
CA PHE A 42 12.82 6.05 -17.00
C PHE A 42 13.71 4.91 -16.53
N GLN A 43 14.93 5.24 -16.11
CA GLN A 43 15.77 4.32 -15.34
C GLN A 43 15.41 4.42 -13.86
N VAL A 44 15.19 3.28 -13.21
CA VAL A 44 14.81 3.22 -11.79
C VAL A 44 15.86 2.42 -11.02
N ASP A 45 16.44 3.06 -10.00
CA ASP A 45 17.28 2.45 -9.01
C ASP A 45 16.50 2.28 -7.70
N VAL A 46 16.66 1.15 -7.02
CA VAL A 46 16.06 0.88 -5.73
C VAL A 46 17.16 0.63 -4.70
N VAL A 47 17.14 1.35 -3.59
CA VAL A 47 18.10 1.18 -2.48
C VAL A 47 17.36 0.72 -1.24
N VAL A 48 17.79 -0.41 -0.68
CA VAL A 48 17.19 -1.07 0.49
C VAL A 48 18.27 -1.56 1.47
N PRO A 49 17.96 -1.81 2.75
CA PRO A 49 18.84 -2.52 3.64
C PRO A 49 18.96 -4.00 3.27
N MET A 50 20.11 -4.61 3.47
CA MET A 50 20.27 -6.06 3.36
C MET A 50 19.75 -6.73 4.63
N THR A 51 18.58 -7.33 4.57
CA THR A 51 17.91 -7.97 5.71
C THR A 51 18.27 -9.46 5.82
N PRO A 52 18.15 -10.09 7.02
CA PRO A 52 18.47 -11.51 7.22
C PRO A 52 17.69 -12.47 6.35
N ASN A 53 16.40 -12.20 6.21
CA ASN A 53 15.45 -13.08 5.55
C ASN A 53 15.19 -12.67 4.08
N GLY A 54 15.94 -11.69 3.57
CA GLY A 54 15.84 -11.23 2.18
C GLY A 54 17.00 -11.73 1.32
N PRO A 55 16.99 -11.36 0.02
CA PRO A 55 18.08 -11.67 -0.90
C PRO A 55 19.42 -11.10 -0.42
N GLN A 56 20.49 -11.87 -0.58
CA GLN A 56 21.84 -11.52 -0.06
C GLN A 56 22.78 -10.94 -1.12
N LEU A 57 22.34 -10.74 -2.36
CA LEU A 57 23.10 -10.07 -3.41
C LEU A 57 23.12 -8.55 -3.17
N GLU A 58 24.30 -7.92 -3.19
CA GLU A 58 24.42 -6.47 -3.02
C GLU A 58 23.82 -5.70 -4.21
N HIS A 59 23.97 -6.25 -5.41
CA HIS A 59 23.43 -5.67 -6.64
C HIS A 59 22.66 -6.73 -7.42
N GLU A 60 21.47 -6.39 -7.87
CA GLU A 60 20.60 -7.29 -8.61
C GLU A 60 19.72 -6.49 -9.59
N LEU A 61 19.41 -7.10 -10.73
CA LEU A 61 18.36 -6.62 -11.62
C LEU A 61 17.07 -7.39 -11.31
N CYS A 62 16.08 -6.72 -10.74
CA CYS A 62 14.79 -7.29 -10.44
C CYS A 62 13.73 -6.64 -11.35
N GLU A 63 13.23 -7.39 -12.33
CA GLU A 63 12.21 -6.92 -13.26
C GLU A 63 12.49 -5.54 -13.87
N SER A 64 13.70 -5.32 -14.36
CA SER A 64 14.22 -4.07 -14.90
C SER A 64 14.52 -2.97 -13.88
N LEU A 65 14.32 -3.21 -12.58
CA LEU A 65 14.75 -2.32 -11.50
C LEU A 65 16.16 -2.67 -11.03
N ARG A 66 17.05 -1.70 -10.96
CA ARG A 66 18.42 -1.91 -10.44
C ARG A 66 18.42 -1.81 -8.93
N VAL A 67 18.47 -2.94 -8.24
CA VAL A 67 18.41 -3.01 -6.78
C VAL A 67 19.82 -2.98 -6.20
N THR A 68 20.05 -2.09 -5.24
CA THR A 68 21.27 -2.03 -4.43
C THR A 68 20.90 -2.28 -2.96
N ARG A 69 21.49 -3.30 -2.33
CA ARG A 69 21.27 -3.62 -0.92
C ARG A 69 22.43 -3.17 -0.07
N ILE A 70 22.16 -2.34 0.94
CA ILE A 70 23.18 -1.84 1.85
C ILE A 70 23.48 -2.90 2.89
N LYS A 71 24.67 -3.51 2.80
CA LYS A 71 25.16 -4.45 3.83
C LYS A 71 25.67 -3.68 5.05
N TYR A 72 25.25 -4.10 6.24
CA TYR A 72 25.65 -3.48 7.50
C TYR A 72 25.75 -4.52 8.63
N PRO A 73 26.60 -4.29 9.66
CA PRO A 73 26.74 -5.21 10.77
C PRO A 73 25.48 -5.21 11.65
N ARG A 74 25.11 -6.37 12.19
CA ARG A 74 23.91 -6.52 13.03
C ARG A 74 24.25 -6.28 14.52
N ILE A 75 24.89 -5.15 14.79
CA ILE A 75 25.26 -4.73 16.15
C ILE A 75 24.16 -3.79 16.65
N ARG A 76 23.58 -4.10 17.81
CA ARG A 76 22.54 -3.28 18.44
C ARG A 76 22.97 -1.80 18.50
N PHE A 77 22.08 -0.88 18.10
CA PHE A 77 22.27 0.56 17.99
C PHE A 77 23.31 1.03 16.95
N LEU A 78 24.37 0.29 16.69
CA LEU A 78 25.44 0.71 15.77
C LEU A 78 25.13 0.32 14.31
N GLY A 79 24.50 -0.84 14.09
CA GLY A 79 24.23 -1.36 12.74
C GLY A 79 23.36 -0.41 11.93
N GLY A 80 22.27 0.08 12.49
CA GLY A 80 21.40 1.07 11.83
C GLY A 80 22.13 2.37 11.49
N THR A 81 22.95 2.87 12.38
CA THR A 81 23.76 4.08 12.17
C THR A 81 24.75 3.89 11.02
N ILE A 82 25.44 2.74 10.95
CA ILE A 82 26.35 2.40 9.86
C ILE A 82 25.59 2.29 8.54
N MET A 83 24.40 1.68 8.54
CA MET A 83 23.53 1.59 7.36
C MET A 83 23.17 2.99 6.84
N LEU A 84 22.72 3.88 7.72
CA LEU A 84 22.36 5.26 7.35
C LEU A 84 23.56 6.07 6.86
N PHE A 85 24.73 5.89 7.47
CA PHE A 85 25.98 6.49 6.98
C PHE A 85 26.33 5.98 5.59
N LYS A 86 26.27 4.67 5.34
CA LYS A 86 26.50 4.09 4.00
C LYS A 86 25.50 4.61 2.98
N LEU A 87 24.22 4.80 3.35
CA LEU A 87 23.23 5.43 2.48
C LEU A 87 23.67 6.87 2.12
N ALA A 88 24.07 7.68 3.10
CA ALA A 88 24.53 9.04 2.85
C ALA A 88 25.74 9.07 1.91
N VAL A 89 26.75 8.20 2.13
CA VAL A 89 27.92 8.07 1.26
C VAL A 89 27.51 7.66 -0.16
N LEU A 90 26.59 6.71 -0.32
CA LEU A 90 26.08 6.28 -1.62
C LEU A 90 25.41 7.45 -2.37
N LEU A 91 24.54 8.22 -1.69
CA LEU A 91 23.86 9.37 -2.27
C LEU A 91 24.85 10.45 -2.72
N VAL A 92 25.86 10.76 -1.90
CA VAL A 92 26.93 11.73 -2.26
C VAL A 92 27.77 11.23 -3.44
N ALA A 93 28.20 9.97 -3.41
CA ALA A 93 29.04 9.38 -4.45
C ALA A 93 28.32 9.32 -5.81
N ARG A 94 27.01 9.03 -5.81
CA ARG A 94 26.19 8.87 -7.02
C ARG A 94 25.30 10.08 -7.31
N ARG A 95 25.55 11.27 -6.70
CA ARG A 95 24.67 12.45 -6.79
C ARG A 95 24.33 12.91 -8.21
N ARG A 96 25.23 12.67 -9.17
CA ARG A 96 25.03 13.06 -10.58
C ARG A 96 24.12 12.09 -11.33
N ASN A 97 23.88 10.89 -10.76
CA ASN A 97 23.11 9.84 -11.42
C ASN A 97 21.59 10.00 -11.16
N TYR A 98 21.20 10.76 -10.14
CA TYR A 98 19.80 10.82 -9.70
C TYR A 98 19.16 12.15 -10.04
N ALA A 99 17.99 12.09 -10.69
CA ALA A 99 17.13 13.24 -10.94
C ALA A 99 16.26 13.58 -9.69
N VAL A 100 15.83 12.54 -8.98
CA VAL A 100 14.95 12.64 -7.80
C VAL A 100 15.19 11.45 -6.88
N ILE A 101 14.93 11.63 -5.60
CA ILE A 101 14.89 10.57 -4.58
C ILE A 101 13.45 10.43 -4.09
N HIS A 102 12.87 9.24 -4.19
CA HIS A 102 11.55 8.91 -3.65
C HIS A 102 11.68 7.89 -2.52
N ALA A 103 11.52 8.31 -1.29
CA ALA A 103 11.55 7.44 -0.12
C ALA A 103 10.14 6.92 0.17
N HIS A 104 9.96 5.59 0.15
CA HIS A 104 8.65 4.92 0.19
C HIS A 104 8.14 4.57 1.59
N ILE A 105 8.88 4.86 2.64
CA ILE A 105 8.46 4.78 4.04
C ILE A 105 9.08 5.97 4.76
N GLY A 106 8.26 6.73 5.50
CA GLY A 106 8.71 7.88 6.28
C GLY A 106 9.50 7.47 7.52
N ASN A 107 10.67 6.86 7.37
CA ASN A 107 11.49 6.36 8.46
C ASN A 107 12.94 6.93 8.40
N ASN A 108 13.92 6.23 8.99
CA ASN A 108 15.30 6.74 9.13
C ASN A 108 15.98 6.99 7.79
N MET A 109 15.81 6.06 6.82
CA MET A 109 16.38 6.25 5.48
C MET A 109 15.75 7.45 4.76
N ALA A 110 14.46 7.72 4.96
CA ALA A 110 13.79 8.92 4.44
C ALA A 110 14.34 10.20 5.04
N ALA A 111 14.60 10.22 6.36
CA ALA A 111 15.19 11.37 7.04
C ALA A 111 16.59 11.69 6.49
N VAL A 112 17.46 10.67 6.33
CA VAL A 112 18.80 10.85 5.74
C VAL A 112 18.70 11.30 4.28
N SER A 113 17.81 10.69 3.49
CA SER A 113 17.59 11.06 2.09
C SER A 113 17.15 12.53 1.96
N SER A 114 16.27 13.00 2.86
CA SER A 114 15.79 14.39 2.86
C SER A 114 16.92 15.40 3.15
N LEU A 115 17.75 15.12 4.17
CA LEU A 115 18.89 15.99 4.51
C LEU A 115 19.94 16.02 3.41
N VAL A 116 20.36 14.84 2.94
CA VAL A 116 21.40 14.73 1.92
C VAL A 116 20.89 15.26 0.58
N GLY A 117 19.67 14.93 0.18
CA GLY A 117 19.08 15.43 -1.06
C GLY A 117 19.02 16.97 -1.07
N ARG A 118 18.57 17.60 0.04
CA ARG A 118 18.58 19.05 0.16
C ARG A 118 19.97 19.66 -0.02
N THR A 119 20.99 19.07 0.64
CA THR A 119 22.37 19.60 0.55
C THR A 119 22.99 19.41 -0.84
N LEU A 120 22.55 18.40 -1.58
CA LEU A 120 23.03 18.09 -2.92
C LEU A 120 22.20 18.74 -4.04
N GLY A 121 21.08 19.43 -3.69
CA GLY A 121 20.15 19.99 -4.68
C GLY A 121 19.35 18.93 -5.44
N ILE A 122 19.20 17.73 -4.89
CA ILE A 122 18.38 16.66 -5.47
C ILE A 122 16.99 16.71 -4.85
N PRO A 123 15.91 16.87 -5.62
CA PRO A 123 14.54 16.82 -5.10
C PRO A 123 14.26 15.50 -4.37
N VAL A 124 13.56 15.60 -3.22
CA VAL A 124 13.19 14.42 -2.42
C VAL A 124 11.69 14.42 -2.20
N ILE A 125 11.04 13.28 -2.46
CA ILE A 125 9.68 12.99 -2.06
C ILE A 125 9.72 11.92 -0.97
N VAL A 126 9.02 12.16 0.14
CA VAL A 126 8.86 11.16 1.21
C VAL A 126 7.41 10.71 1.26
N LYS A 127 7.17 9.44 0.99
CA LYS A 127 5.84 8.83 1.05
C LYS A 127 5.56 8.32 2.46
N LEU A 128 4.42 8.71 3.02
CA LEU A 128 3.89 8.18 4.28
C LEU A 128 2.81 7.15 3.98
N THR A 129 2.98 5.96 4.51
CA THR A 129 2.21 4.78 4.12
C THR A 129 1.18 4.36 5.17
N GLY A 130 1.32 4.80 6.43
CA GLY A 130 0.46 4.32 7.49
C GLY A 130 0.37 5.20 8.73
N MET A 131 -0.64 4.93 9.54
CA MET A 131 -0.86 5.61 10.81
C MET A 131 0.23 5.30 11.85
N LYS A 132 0.96 4.19 11.71
CA LYS A 132 2.09 3.85 12.60
C LYS A 132 3.24 4.86 12.50
N GLU A 133 3.45 5.47 11.34
CA GLU A 133 4.46 6.54 11.17
C GLU A 133 4.04 7.82 11.90
N MET A 134 2.73 8.01 12.06
CA MET A 134 2.13 9.17 12.72
C MET A 134 2.05 8.98 14.24
N ASN A 135 1.55 7.84 14.70
CA ASN A 135 1.29 7.55 16.11
C ASN A 135 2.28 6.49 16.61
N GLY A 136 3.16 6.86 17.52
CA GLY A 136 4.25 5.99 18.01
C GLY A 136 5.43 5.82 17.04
N GLY A 137 5.39 6.48 15.88
CA GLY A 137 6.43 6.42 14.86
C GLY A 137 7.31 7.67 14.78
N ILE A 138 8.04 7.79 13.69
CA ILE A 138 9.05 8.84 13.48
C ILE A 138 8.48 10.27 13.54
N LEU A 139 7.20 10.45 13.22
CA LEU A 139 6.53 11.74 13.24
C LEU A 139 5.84 12.06 14.56
N ASP A 140 5.89 11.14 15.52
CA ASP A 140 5.38 11.36 16.87
C ASP A 140 6.41 12.11 17.70
N SER A 141 6.19 13.43 17.87
CA SER A 141 7.08 14.30 18.62
C SER A 141 7.08 14.06 20.13
N SER A 142 6.14 13.28 20.67
CA SER A 142 6.11 12.88 22.08
C SER A 142 7.24 11.93 22.47
N LEU A 143 7.88 11.28 21.47
CA LEU A 143 8.90 10.24 21.66
C LEU A 143 10.35 10.79 21.73
N GLY A 144 10.57 12.07 22.03
CA GLY A 144 11.87 12.64 22.41
C GLY A 144 12.69 13.22 21.26
N LEU A 145 13.94 13.66 21.60
CA LEU A 145 14.83 14.44 20.72
C LEU A 145 15.12 13.76 19.37
N PHE A 146 15.33 12.44 19.37
CA PHE A 146 15.65 11.72 18.12
C PHE A 146 14.51 11.76 17.11
N ASN A 147 13.27 11.61 17.54
CA ASN A 147 12.12 11.70 16.64
C ASN A 147 11.88 13.13 16.19
N TRP A 148 12.13 14.12 17.06
CA TRP A 148 12.10 15.53 16.67
C TRP A 148 13.13 15.84 15.57
N LEU A 149 14.38 15.33 15.70
CA LEU A 149 15.42 15.49 14.67
C LEU A 149 15.02 14.85 13.34
N LYS A 150 14.48 13.63 13.37
CA LYS A 150 14.03 12.93 12.17
C LYS A 150 12.86 13.63 11.49
N LYS A 151 11.86 14.07 12.26
CA LYS A 151 10.75 14.89 11.77
C LYS A 151 11.25 16.16 11.11
N THR A 152 12.19 16.86 11.75
CA THR A 152 12.82 18.08 11.21
C THR A 152 13.57 17.77 9.91
N ALA A 153 14.23 16.63 9.82
CA ALA A 153 14.89 16.16 8.61
C ALA A 153 13.91 15.90 7.47
N ILE A 154 12.80 15.17 7.73
CA ILE A 154 11.77 14.87 6.72
C ILE A 154 11.09 16.16 6.22
N ARG A 155 10.95 17.20 7.08
CA ARG A 155 10.43 18.52 6.65
C ARG A 155 11.33 19.23 5.62
N GLN A 156 12.57 18.77 5.43
CA GLN A 156 13.47 19.30 4.39
C GLN A 156 13.21 18.69 3.01
N ALA A 157 12.37 17.64 2.92
CA ALA A 157 11.96 17.08 1.64
C ALA A 157 11.25 18.12 0.77
N SER A 158 11.36 17.99 -0.55
CA SER A 158 10.67 18.85 -1.49
C SER A 158 9.16 18.69 -1.37
N PHE A 159 8.70 17.43 -1.26
CA PHE A 159 7.31 17.07 -1.02
C PHE A 159 7.21 15.91 -0.03
N VAL A 160 6.08 15.86 0.68
CA VAL A 160 5.69 14.72 1.51
C VAL A 160 4.38 14.18 0.95
N GLN A 161 4.42 12.95 0.44
CA GLN A 161 3.25 12.27 -0.12
C GLN A 161 2.44 11.66 1.01
N ALA A 162 1.19 12.09 1.13
CA ALA A 162 0.16 11.51 1.99
C ALA A 162 -0.70 10.56 1.15
N THR A 163 -0.84 9.31 1.59
CA THR A 163 -1.62 8.31 0.85
C THR A 163 -3.13 8.43 1.08
N SER A 164 -3.56 9.25 2.05
CA SER A 164 -4.98 9.52 2.37
C SER A 164 -5.18 10.94 2.86
N SER A 165 -6.42 11.41 2.79
CA SER A 165 -6.82 12.74 3.27
C SER A 165 -6.53 12.92 4.77
N ARG A 166 -6.77 11.89 5.59
CA ARG A 166 -6.49 11.92 7.03
C ARG A 166 -5.01 12.08 7.32
N ILE A 167 -4.12 11.34 6.60
CA ILE A 167 -2.68 11.50 6.72
C ILE A 167 -2.26 12.91 6.30
N GLY A 168 -2.83 13.43 5.20
CA GLY A 168 -2.57 14.79 4.73
C GLY A 168 -2.90 15.86 5.77
N SER A 169 -4.08 15.79 6.38
CA SER A 169 -4.51 16.70 7.46
C SER A 169 -3.58 16.61 8.68
N LEU A 170 -3.29 15.38 9.14
CA LEU A 170 -2.38 15.18 10.27
C LEU A 170 -0.96 15.70 10.03
N LEU A 171 -0.46 15.68 8.79
CA LEU A 171 0.83 16.30 8.46
C LEU A 171 0.79 17.79 8.66
N VAL A 172 -0.25 18.47 8.14
CA VAL A 172 -0.43 19.92 8.30
C VAL A 172 -0.56 20.28 9.78
N ASP A 173 -1.36 19.55 10.55
CA ASP A 173 -1.52 19.76 12.00
C ASP A 173 -0.20 19.58 12.77
N ARG A 174 0.68 18.72 12.27
CA ARG A 174 2.03 18.52 12.82
C ARG A 174 3.07 19.50 12.29
N GLY A 175 2.63 20.54 11.57
CA GLY A 175 3.44 21.68 11.12
C GLY A 175 4.26 21.37 9.86
N PHE A 176 3.84 20.47 8.99
CA PHE A 176 4.34 20.41 7.63
C PHE A 176 3.69 21.52 6.79
N ASP A 177 4.45 22.07 5.85
CA ASP A 177 3.94 23.08 4.93
C ASP A 177 2.90 22.45 3.99
N ARG A 178 1.67 22.98 4.01
CA ARG A 178 0.56 22.47 3.17
C ARG A 178 0.92 22.45 1.68
N SER A 179 1.70 23.41 1.20
CA SER A 179 2.12 23.49 -0.20
C SER A 179 3.06 22.36 -0.62
N ARG A 180 3.68 21.69 0.37
CA ARG A 180 4.57 20.55 0.17
C ARG A 180 3.92 19.20 0.51
N VAL A 181 2.68 19.19 1.01
CA VAL A 181 1.93 17.97 1.25
C VAL A 181 1.20 17.57 -0.03
N LEU A 182 1.66 16.50 -0.64
CA LEU A 182 1.08 15.93 -1.85
C LEU A 182 0.07 14.84 -1.47
N LEU A 183 -1.22 15.10 -1.63
CA LEU A 183 -2.24 14.06 -1.48
C LEU A 183 -2.25 13.18 -2.73
N LEU A 184 -1.68 12.01 -2.62
CA LEU A 184 -1.56 11.06 -3.72
C LEU A 184 -1.60 9.63 -3.17
N PRO A 185 -2.63 8.84 -3.52
CA PRO A 185 -2.80 7.48 -3.01
C PRO A 185 -1.75 6.50 -3.55
N ASN A 186 -1.83 5.26 -3.11
CA ASN A 186 -1.17 4.13 -3.75
C ASN A 186 -1.74 3.94 -5.16
N GLY A 187 -0.91 3.49 -6.10
CA GLY A 187 -1.36 3.11 -7.44
C GLY A 187 -1.80 1.65 -7.50
N VAL A 188 -2.89 1.38 -8.21
CA VAL A 188 -3.35 0.02 -8.52
C VAL A 188 -3.49 -0.16 -10.04
N ASP A 189 -3.06 -1.32 -10.53
CA ASP A 189 -3.23 -1.71 -11.93
C ASP A 189 -4.69 -2.18 -12.14
N VAL A 190 -5.54 -1.27 -12.61
CA VAL A 190 -6.98 -1.51 -12.77
C VAL A 190 -7.27 -2.58 -13.82
N ASP A 191 -6.43 -2.70 -14.82
CA ASP A 191 -6.64 -3.66 -15.91
C ASP A 191 -6.34 -5.09 -15.47
N ARG A 192 -5.37 -5.27 -14.57
CA ARG A 192 -5.05 -6.56 -13.95
C ARG A 192 -6.24 -7.19 -13.24
N PHE A 193 -7.09 -6.39 -12.61
CA PHE A 193 -8.24 -6.84 -11.83
C PHE A 193 -9.54 -6.87 -12.62
N ALA A 194 -9.49 -6.57 -13.94
CA ALA A 194 -10.65 -6.55 -14.83
C ALA A 194 -11.01 -7.92 -15.42
N ALA A 195 -10.17 -8.93 -15.24
CA ALA A 195 -10.39 -10.24 -15.83
C ALA A 195 -11.67 -10.88 -15.27
N PRO A 196 -12.46 -11.57 -16.12
CA PRO A 196 -13.62 -12.32 -15.66
C PRO A 196 -13.19 -13.46 -14.75
N GLY A 197 -14.03 -13.76 -13.75
CA GLY A 197 -13.79 -14.87 -12.83
C GLY A 197 -13.89 -16.23 -13.51
N ASP A 198 -13.12 -17.19 -12.99
CA ASP A 198 -13.22 -18.58 -13.37
C ASP A 198 -14.40 -19.24 -12.64
N PRO A 199 -15.45 -19.69 -13.37
CA PRO A 199 -16.62 -20.34 -12.76
C PRO A 199 -16.29 -21.67 -12.07
N GLU A 200 -15.25 -22.38 -12.51
CA GLU A 200 -14.84 -23.65 -11.88
C GLU A 200 -14.14 -23.38 -10.55
N LEU A 201 -13.25 -22.39 -10.50
CA LEU A 201 -12.62 -21.95 -9.26
C LEU A 201 -13.68 -21.45 -8.26
N ARG A 202 -14.65 -20.63 -8.71
CA ARG A 202 -15.76 -20.19 -7.84
C ARG A 202 -16.54 -21.39 -7.28
N ARG A 203 -16.87 -22.35 -8.13
CA ARG A 203 -17.62 -23.54 -7.69
C ARG A 203 -16.82 -24.39 -6.72
N SER A 204 -15.52 -24.56 -6.94
CA SER A 204 -14.66 -25.37 -6.08
C SER A 204 -14.46 -24.75 -4.70
N LEU A 205 -14.31 -23.41 -4.60
CA LEU A 205 -14.07 -22.72 -3.34
C LEU A 205 -15.37 -22.33 -2.61
N CYS A 206 -16.39 -21.96 -3.36
CA CYS A 206 -17.59 -21.34 -2.77
C CYS A 206 -18.88 -22.16 -2.99
N GLY A 207 -18.81 -23.29 -3.73
CA GLY A 207 -19.96 -24.13 -4.03
C GLY A 207 -21.05 -23.37 -4.79
N SER A 208 -22.29 -23.43 -4.28
CA SER A 208 -23.47 -22.76 -4.84
C SER A 208 -23.77 -21.41 -4.12
N ALA A 209 -22.82 -20.84 -3.41
CA ALA A 209 -23.03 -19.58 -2.67
C ALA A 209 -23.49 -18.45 -3.59
N GLN A 210 -24.54 -17.76 -3.16
CA GLN A 210 -25.12 -16.61 -3.84
C GLN A 210 -24.37 -15.31 -3.49
N LEU A 211 -23.76 -15.26 -2.29
CA LEU A 211 -22.94 -14.14 -1.84
C LEU A 211 -21.58 -14.66 -1.36
N VAL A 212 -20.51 -14.14 -1.95
CA VAL A 212 -19.13 -14.41 -1.56
C VAL A 212 -18.47 -13.13 -1.08
N GLY A 213 -18.23 -13.02 0.23
CA GLY A 213 -17.43 -11.97 0.84
C GLY A 213 -15.95 -12.34 0.77
N LEU A 214 -15.10 -11.41 0.38
CA LEU A 214 -13.66 -11.60 0.23
C LEU A 214 -12.88 -10.68 1.15
N PHE A 215 -12.03 -11.25 1.98
CA PHE A 215 -11.01 -10.54 2.72
C PHE A 215 -9.62 -10.91 2.19
N ILE A 216 -8.79 -9.90 1.90
CA ILE A 216 -7.41 -10.08 1.46
C ILE A 216 -6.47 -9.41 2.46
N GLY A 217 -5.53 -10.15 3.02
CA GLY A 217 -4.50 -9.59 3.89
C GLY A 217 -3.89 -10.56 4.87
N ARG A 218 -2.87 -10.08 5.57
CA ARG A 218 -2.19 -10.87 6.60
C ARG A 218 -3.14 -11.20 7.76
N LEU A 219 -3.18 -12.45 8.21
CA LEU A 219 -4.01 -12.90 9.32
C LEU A 219 -3.36 -12.47 10.66
N ALA A 220 -3.56 -11.20 11.02
CA ALA A 220 -2.96 -10.53 12.17
C ALA A 220 -3.98 -9.62 12.86
N ALA A 221 -3.76 -9.34 14.15
CA ALA A 221 -4.74 -8.67 15.03
C ALA A 221 -5.20 -7.29 14.49
N GLU A 222 -4.29 -6.52 13.92
CA GLU A 222 -4.60 -5.20 13.36
C GLU A 222 -5.59 -5.22 12.20
N LYS A 223 -5.83 -6.38 11.58
CA LYS A 223 -6.75 -6.56 10.45
C LYS A 223 -8.18 -6.88 10.85
N GLY A 224 -8.45 -7.16 12.13
CA GLY A 224 -9.80 -7.30 12.68
C GLY A 224 -10.56 -8.54 12.24
N HIS A 225 -9.86 -9.66 11.97
CA HIS A 225 -10.49 -10.91 11.51
C HIS A 225 -11.46 -11.51 12.55
N GLU A 226 -11.13 -11.41 13.84
CA GLU A 226 -12.03 -11.86 14.91
C GLU A 226 -13.36 -11.10 14.87
N LEU A 227 -13.29 -9.76 14.71
CA LEU A 227 -14.46 -8.92 14.53
C LEU A 227 -15.29 -9.37 13.32
N LEU A 228 -14.61 -9.64 12.18
CA LEU A 228 -15.25 -10.11 10.96
C LEU A 228 -16.00 -11.43 11.16
N LEU A 229 -15.35 -12.43 11.76
CA LEU A 229 -15.98 -13.73 11.99
C LEU A 229 -17.22 -13.63 12.89
N ARG A 230 -17.15 -12.86 13.97
CA ARG A 230 -18.28 -12.63 14.88
C ARG A 230 -19.45 -11.90 14.19
N ALA A 231 -19.14 -10.84 13.44
CA ALA A 231 -20.16 -10.10 12.69
C ALA A 231 -20.76 -10.95 11.57
N TRP A 232 -19.94 -11.78 10.88
CA TRP A 232 -20.40 -12.72 9.86
C TRP A 232 -21.36 -13.75 10.44
N ALA A 233 -20.98 -14.37 11.57
CA ALA A 233 -21.85 -15.31 12.30
C ALA A 233 -23.18 -14.67 12.70
N SER A 234 -23.15 -13.43 13.20
CA SER A 234 -24.36 -12.69 13.58
C SER A 234 -25.26 -12.39 12.38
N ALA A 235 -24.69 -11.92 11.28
CA ALA A 235 -25.44 -11.52 10.09
C ALA A 235 -26.03 -12.71 9.31
N PHE A 236 -25.37 -13.87 9.35
CA PHE A 236 -25.67 -15.00 8.46
C PHE A 236 -25.95 -16.31 9.20
N VAL A 237 -26.44 -16.24 10.43
CA VAL A 237 -26.82 -17.43 11.19
C VAL A 237 -27.82 -18.28 10.39
N GLY A 238 -27.51 -19.59 10.25
CA GLY A 238 -28.38 -20.55 9.57
C GLY A 238 -28.43 -20.41 8.03
N ARG A 239 -27.64 -19.54 7.41
CA ARG A 239 -27.56 -19.42 5.93
C ARG A 239 -26.50 -20.35 5.37
N SER A 240 -26.85 -21.11 4.32
CA SER A 240 -25.92 -21.99 3.60
C SER A 240 -25.48 -21.41 2.24
N ASP A 241 -26.11 -20.31 1.82
CA ASP A 241 -25.93 -19.65 0.52
C ASP A 241 -24.93 -18.50 0.55
N VAL A 242 -24.17 -18.36 1.63
CA VAL A 242 -23.09 -17.36 1.79
C VAL A 242 -21.75 -18.03 2.02
N ARG A 243 -20.67 -17.39 1.57
CA ARG A 243 -19.27 -17.81 1.85
C ARG A 243 -18.43 -16.60 2.20
N LEU A 244 -17.55 -16.79 3.17
CA LEU A 244 -16.48 -15.86 3.52
C LEU A 244 -15.14 -16.45 3.07
N LEU A 245 -14.48 -15.79 2.14
CA LEU A 245 -13.18 -16.20 1.63
C LEU A 245 -12.08 -15.34 2.26
N LEU A 246 -11.18 -15.98 3.01
CA LEU A 246 -10.02 -15.33 3.64
C LEU A 246 -8.76 -15.70 2.86
N VAL A 247 -8.20 -14.72 2.13
CA VAL A 247 -6.98 -14.87 1.34
C VAL A 247 -5.83 -14.21 2.07
N GLY A 248 -4.88 -15.01 2.52
CA GLY A 248 -3.71 -14.58 3.27
C GLY A 248 -3.28 -15.62 4.30
N ASP A 249 -2.15 -15.35 4.94
CA ASP A 249 -1.60 -16.15 6.02
C ASP A 249 -1.12 -15.23 7.14
N GLY A 250 -0.88 -15.79 8.31
CA GLY A 250 -0.39 -15.04 9.45
C GLY A 250 -0.51 -15.73 10.80
N PRO A 251 -0.03 -15.08 11.87
CA PRO A 251 0.05 -15.69 13.18
C PRO A 251 -1.29 -16.12 13.79
N LEU A 252 -2.41 -15.53 13.32
CA LEU A 252 -3.75 -15.84 13.84
C LEU A 252 -4.46 -16.95 13.06
N CYS A 253 -3.85 -17.57 12.04
CA CYS A 253 -4.51 -18.54 11.18
C CYS A 253 -5.22 -19.65 11.99
N ARG A 254 -4.52 -20.26 12.95
CA ARG A 254 -5.08 -21.33 13.80
C ARG A 254 -6.22 -20.82 14.70
N ASP A 255 -6.00 -19.69 15.36
CA ASP A 255 -6.99 -19.12 16.29
C ASP A 255 -8.30 -18.76 15.55
N LEU A 256 -8.20 -18.32 14.29
CA LEU A 256 -9.35 -18.00 13.46
C LEU A 256 -10.10 -19.25 12.97
N HIS A 257 -9.42 -20.35 12.70
CA HIS A 257 -10.07 -21.65 12.45
C HIS A 257 -10.86 -22.10 13.68
N ASP A 258 -10.20 -22.12 14.84
CA ASP A 258 -10.83 -22.50 16.11
C ASP A 258 -12.05 -21.59 16.44
N LEU A 259 -11.96 -20.30 16.12
CA LEU A 259 -13.08 -19.36 16.30
C LEU A 259 -14.24 -19.61 15.32
N ALA A 260 -13.96 -19.95 14.05
CA ALA A 260 -14.99 -20.26 13.08
C ALA A 260 -15.80 -21.52 13.50
N GLU A 261 -15.12 -22.55 14.02
CA GLU A 261 -15.76 -23.74 14.60
C GLU A 261 -16.63 -23.38 15.83
N GLN A 262 -16.09 -22.57 16.76
CA GLN A 262 -16.84 -22.13 17.95
C GLN A 262 -18.10 -21.32 17.61
N LEU A 263 -18.05 -20.55 16.51
CA LEU A 263 -19.18 -19.78 16.01
C LEU A 263 -20.12 -20.57 15.11
N HIS A 264 -19.80 -21.85 14.82
CA HIS A 264 -20.57 -22.72 13.92
C HIS A 264 -20.70 -22.15 12.49
N ILE A 265 -19.65 -21.52 11.98
CA ILE A 265 -19.54 -20.96 10.62
C ILE A 265 -18.39 -21.57 9.82
N ASP A 266 -17.75 -22.60 10.31
CA ASP A 266 -16.63 -23.29 9.66
C ASP A 266 -16.96 -23.75 8.23
N GLU A 267 -18.20 -24.21 7.98
CA GLU A 267 -18.66 -24.52 6.63
C GLU A 267 -18.85 -23.30 5.72
N GLN A 268 -19.01 -22.10 6.31
CA GLN A 268 -19.16 -20.85 5.55
C GLN A 268 -17.82 -20.17 5.26
N VAL A 269 -16.76 -20.48 6.04
CA VAL A 269 -15.47 -19.79 5.94
C VAL A 269 -14.45 -20.65 5.19
N VAL A 270 -13.87 -20.07 4.14
CA VAL A 270 -12.82 -20.70 3.35
C VAL A 270 -11.49 -19.97 3.61
N PHE A 271 -10.53 -20.65 4.20
CA PHE A 271 -9.17 -20.17 4.38
C PHE A 271 -8.35 -20.58 3.16
N ALA A 272 -8.14 -19.65 2.21
CA ALA A 272 -7.44 -19.93 0.96
C ALA A 272 -5.90 -19.93 1.10
N GLY A 273 -5.39 -19.53 2.26
CA GLY A 273 -3.95 -19.40 2.47
C GLY A 273 -3.34 -18.20 1.74
N HIS A 274 -2.01 -18.18 1.68
CA HIS A 274 -1.28 -17.13 0.98
C HIS A 274 -1.40 -17.26 -0.54
N ALA A 275 -1.60 -16.14 -1.22
CA ALA A 275 -1.64 -16.07 -2.69
C ALA A 275 -0.73 -14.94 -3.18
N ASP A 276 0.15 -15.24 -4.14
CA ASP A 276 0.99 -14.24 -4.82
C ASP A 276 0.17 -13.36 -5.78
N ASP A 277 -0.89 -13.93 -6.36
CA ASP A 277 -1.86 -13.23 -7.19
C ASP A 277 -3.26 -13.36 -6.60
N VAL A 278 -3.83 -12.23 -6.21
CA VAL A 278 -5.17 -12.15 -5.62
C VAL A 278 -6.27 -11.88 -6.65
N SER A 279 -5.89 -11.59 -7.91
CA SER A 279 -6.86 -11.26 -8.96
C SER A 279 -7.89 -12.36 -9.23
N PRO A 280 -7.57 -13.68 -9.20
CA PRO A 280 -8.57 -14.71 -9.36
C PRO A 280 -9.62 -14.73 -8.24
N PHE A 281 -9.21 -14.41 -7.01
CA PHE A 281 -10.12 -14.37 -5.86
C PHE A 281 -11.03 -13.13 -5.91
N ILE A 282 -10.52 -11.99 -6.37
CA ILE A 282 -11.31 -10.78 -6.58
C ILE A 282 -12.37 -11.03 -7.66
N ALA A 283 -11.99 -11.68 -8.75
CA ALA A 283 -12.87 -11.95 -9.88
C ALA A 283 -14.02 -12.92 -9.59
N LEU A 284 -13.91 -13.74 -8.54
CA LEU A 284 -14.95 -14.68 -8.14
C LEU A 284 -15.83 -14.18 -6.98
N ALA A 285 -15.44 -13.10 -6.32
CA ALA A 285 -16.17 -12.55 -5.16
C ALA A 285 -17.29 -11.58 -5.57
N ASP A 286 -18.19 -11.31 -4.65
CA ASP A 286 -19.30 -10.36 -4.83
C ASP A 286 -19.13 -9.10 -3.96
N LEU A 287 -18.30 -9.19 -2.90
CA LEU A 287 -18.15 -8.15 -1.89
C LEU A 287 -16.72 -8.16 -1.33
N GLY A 288 -16.04 -7.01 -1.33
CA GLY A 288 -14.76 -6.82 -0.63
C GLY A 288 -14.98 -6.45 0.84
N LEU A 289 -14.15 -6.99 1.72
CA LEU A 289 -14.25 -6.80 3.18
C LEU A 289 -12.95 -6.22 3.75
N LEU A 290 -13.05 -5.11 4.51
CA LEU A 290 -11.94 -4.49 5.22
C LEU A 290 -12.34 -4.16 6.66
N THR A 291 -11.83 -4.93 7.60
CA THR A 291 -12.20 -4.81 9.03
C THR A 291 -11.06 -4.30 9.90
N SER A 292 -10.05 -3.72 9.29
CA SER A 292 -8.83 -3.25 9.98
C SER A 292 -9.14 -2.20 11.05
N HIS A 293 -8.44 -2.29 12.18
CA HIS A 293 -8.53 -1.28 13.25
C HIS A 293 -7.80 0.02 12.88
N ALA A 294 -6.77 -0.06 12.06
CA ALA A 294 -6.01 1.10 11.59
C ALA A 294 -5.29 0.79 10.26
N GLU A 295 -5.39 1.73 9.32
CA GLU A 295 -4.71 1.68 8.01
C GLU A 295 -4.14 3.05 7.65
N GLY A 296 -3.23 3.08 6.67
CA GLY A 296 -2.91 4.29 5.93
C GLY A 296 -3.77 4.40 4.68
N LEU A 297 -3.54 3.47 3.75
CA LEU A 297 -4.38 3.14 2.62
C LEU A 297 -4.11 1.67 2.26
N SER A 298 -5.13 0.85 2.33
CA SER A 298 -5.04 -0.58 2.03
C SER A 298 -4.90 -0.83 0.52
N ASN A 299 -3.91 -1.63 0.12
CA ASN A 299 -3.82 -2.08 -1.27
C ASN A 299 -5.00 -3.00 -1.61
N ALA A 300 -5.42 -3.89 -0.70
CA ALA A 300 -6.57 -4.77 -0.90
C ALA A 300 -7.87 -4.00 -1.16
N LEU A 301 -8.05 -2.83 -0.52
CA LEU A 301 -9.16 -1.93 -0.85
C LEU A 301 -9.13 -1.52 -2.31
N LEU A 302 -7.98 -1.00 -2.76
CA LEU A 302 -7.81 -0.52 -4.13
C LEU A 302 -7.98 -1.67 -5.14
N GLU A 303 -7.46 -2.85 -4.83
CA GLU A 303 -7.54 -4.06 -5.65
C GLU A 303 -8.98 -4.58 -5.76
N CYS A 304 -9.72 -4.68 -4.66
CA CYS A 304 -11.13 -5.06 -4.66
C CYS A 304 -11.97 -4.08 -5.49
N MET A 305 -11.82 -2.78 -5.25
CA MET A 305 -12.56 -1.76 -5.99
C MET A 305 -12.14 -1.70 -7.47
N ALA A 306 -10.86 -1.92 -7.79
CA ALA A 306 -10.38 -2.04 -9.17
C ALA A 306 -11.01 -3.24 -9.90
N GLY A 307 -11.24 -4.33 -9.18
CA GLY A 307 -11.98 -5.51 -9.66
C GLY A 307 -13.49 -5.30 -9.79
N GLY A 308 -14.01 -4.14 -9.36
CA GLY A 308 -15.44 -3.84 -9.44
C GLY A 308 -16.25 -4.42 -8.28
N LEU A 309 -15.61 -4.75 -7.15
CA LEU A 309 -16.33 -5.16 -5.94
C LEU A 309 -16.77 -3.93 -5.14
N PRO A 310 -18.03 -3.86 -4.70
CA PRO A 310 -18.41 -2.96 -3.62
C PRO A 310 -17.71 -3.39 -2.34
N VAL A 311 -17.48 -2.46 -1.41
CA VAL A 311 -16.70 -2.76 -0.20
C VAL A 311 -17.52 -2.45 1.06
N VAL A 312 -17.50 -3.39 2.01
CA VAL A 312 -17.82 -3.13 3.42
C VAL A 312 -16.51 -2.89 4.15
N GLY A 313 -16.28 -1.69 4.63
CA GLY A 313 -15.02 -1.29 5.23
C GLY A 313 -15.15 -0.54 6.54
N SER A 314 -14.17 -0.73 7.44
CA SER A 314 -14.03 0.10 8.63
C SER A 314 -13.69 1.54 8.23
N ARG A 315 -14.23 2.53 8.95
CA ARG A 315 -14.00 3.97 8.75
C ARG A 315 -12.61 4.36 9.25
N VAL A 316 -11.58 3.84 8.58
CA VAL A 316 -10.17 4.16 8.85
C VAL A 316 -9.58 5.00 7.73
N SER A 317 -8.40 5.56 7.99
CA SER A 317 -7.64 6.33 7.01
C SER A 317 -7.54 5.60 5.67
N GLY A 318 -7.80 6.30 4.58
CA GLY A 318 -7.79 5.77 3.22
C GLY A 318 -9.06 5.03 2.82
N THR A 319 -9.69 4.24 3.69
CA THR A 319 -10.96 3.59 3.37
C THR A 319 -12.06 4.63 3.16
N GLU A 320 -12.17 5.62 4.05
CA GLU A 320 -13.16 6.71 3.96
C GLU A 320 -12.97 7.63 2.74
N ASP A 321 -11.79 7.63 2.12
CA ASP A 321 -11.52 8.42 0.90
C ASP A 321 -12.15 7.77 -0.35
N PHE A 322 -12.34 6.46 -0.35
CA PHE A 322 -12.78 5.69 -1.51
C PHE A 322 -14.13 5.04 -1.35
N VAL A 323 -14.48 4.57 -0.15
CA VAL A 323 -15.78 3.97 0.13
C VAL A 323 -16.77 5.06 0.53
N VAL A 324 -17.79 5.27 -0.33
CA VAL A 324 -18.88 6.21 -0.12
C VAL A 324 -20.15 5.41 0.12
N PRO A 325 -20.78 5.54 1.30
CA PRO A 325 -22.00 4.79 1.63
C PRO A 325 -23.12 5.00 0.61
N GLY A 326 -23.67 3.90 0.09
CA GLY A 326 -24.74 3.91 -0.92
C GLY A 326 -24.28 4.19 -2.36
N GLU A 327 -23.00 4.55 -2.56
CA GLU A 327 -22.43 4.78 -3.91
C GLU A 327 -21.43 3.69 -4.30
N THR A 328 -20.49 3.33 -3.39
CA THR A 328 -19.42 2.37 -3.66
C THR A 328 -19.31 1.25 -2.63
N GLY A 329 -20.17 1.27 -1.59
CA GLY A 329 -20.19 0.28 -0.53
C GLY A 329 -20.77 0.80 0.77
N TRP A 330 -20.29 0.28 1.90
CA TRP A 330 -20.75 0.59 3.25
C TRP A 330 -19.55 0.82 4.18
N LEU A 331 -19.74 1.70 5.17
CA LEU A 331 -18.74 2.00 6.19
C LEU A 331 -19.33 1.74 7.59
N PHE A 332 -18.50 1.17 8.46
CA PHE A 332 -18.80 0.98 9.88
C PHE A 332 -17.64 1.53 10.74
N GLU A 333 -17.91 1.85 12.02
CA GLU A 333 -16.87 2.34 12.92
C GLU A 333 -15.89 1.22 13.34
N PRO A 334 -14.57 1.50 13.41
CA PRO A 334 -13.58 0.50 13.80
C PRO A 334 -13.91 -0.15 15.15
N GLY A 335 -14.03 -1.48 15.16
CA GLY A 335 -14.42 -2.25 16.35
C GLY A 335 -15.94 -2.42 16.51
N GLY A 336 -16.78 -1.80 15.67
CA GLY A 336 -18.23 -1.92 15.70
C GLY A 336 -18.72 -3.25 15.10
N SER A 337 -18.88 -4.27 15.95
CA SER A 337 -19.32 -5.60 15.50
C SER A 337 -20.76 -5.59 14.98
N ASP A 338 -21.66 -4.92 15.66
CA ASP A 338 -23.06 -4.85 15.30
C ASP A 338 -23.26 -4.03 14.02
N GLU A 339 -22.57 -2.88 13.89
CA GLU A 339 -22.57 -2.08 12.67
C GLU A 339 -22.02 -2.85 11.46
N LEU A 340 -20.96 -3.65 11.66
CA LEU A 340 -20.42 -4.52 10.60
C LEU A 340 -21.47 -5.58 10.20
N ALA A 341 -22.15 -6.20 11.17
CA ALA A 341 -23.20 -7.19 10.90
C ALA A 341 -24.37 -6.56 10.12
N ASP A 342 -24.78 -5.34 10.49
CA ASP A 342 -25.80 -4.58 9.75
C ASP A 342 -25.35 -4.26 8.31
N CYS A 343 -24.10 -3.83 8.11
CA CYS A 343 -23.55 -3.59 6.77
C CYS A 343 -23.52 -4.86 5.92
N LEU A 344 -23.17 -6.01 6.50
CA LEU A 344 -23.17 -7.30 5.82
C LEU A 344 -24.60 -7.73 5.43
N ALA A 345 -25.56 -7.53 6.32
CA ALA A 345 -26.97 -7.82 6.05
C ALA A 345 -27.53 -6.92 4.93
N LEU A 346 -27.20 -5.62 4.95
CA LEU A 346 -27.57 -4.67 3.89
C LEU A 346 -26.97 -5.07 2.54
N ALA A 347 -25.68 -5.47 2.52
CA ALA A 347 -25.02 -5.93 1.31
C ALA A 347 -25.67 -7.20 0.75
N ALA A 348 -26.04 -8.15 1.61
CA ALA A 348 -26.74 -9.37 1.20
C ALA A 348 -28.17 -9.08 0.66
N ALA A 349 -28.85 -8.10 1.23
CA ALA A 349 -30.20 -7.69 0.81
C ALA A 349 -30.20 -6.88 -0.50
N ALA A 350 -29.09 -6.25 -0.86
CA ALA A 350 -28.97 -5.40 -2.05
C ALA A 350 -29.17 -6.17 -3.37
N GLY A 351 -28.79 -7.44 -3.39
CA GLY A 351 -28.88 -8.28 -4.57
C GLY A 351 -27.82 -7.97 -5.65
N ALA A 352 -27.65 -8.89 -6.61
CA ALA A 352 -26.54 -8.85 -7.56
C ALA A 352 -26.49 -7.58 -8.43
N ALA A 353 -27.64 -7.06 -8.85
CA ALA A 353 -27.69 -5.85 -9.71
C ALA A 353 -27.17 -4.61 -8.97
N GLU A 354 -27.54 -4.43 -7.71
CA GLU A 354 -27.08 -3.31 -6.90
C GLU A 354 -25.61 -3.46 -6.50
N LEU A 355 -25.15 -4.67 -6.13
CA LEU A 355 -23.74 -4.93 -5.89
C LEU A 355 -22.90 -4.58 -7.13
N THR A 356 -23.35 -4.98 -8.31
CA THR A 356 -22.69 -4.63 -9.57
C THR A 356 -22.63 -3.13 -9.79
N ARG A 357 -23.74 -2.40 -9.54
CA ARG A 357 -23.80 -0.94 -9.68
C ARG A 357 -22.79 -0.24 -8.75
N LEU A 358 -22.79 -0.62 -7.47
CA LEU A 358 -21.87 -0.08 -6.46
C LEU A 358 -20.40 -0.38 -6.81
N GLY A 359 -20.13 -1.61 -7.23
CA GLY A 359 -18.79 -2.04 -7.65
C GLY A 359 -18.26 -1.28 -8.86
N GLN A 360 -19.11 -1.07 -9.89
CA GLN A 360 -18.75 -0.27 -11.07
C GLN A 360 -18.44 1.18 -10.71
N ALA A 361 -19.25 1.80 -9.84
CA ALA A 361 -18.98 3.15 -9.33
C ALA A 361 -17.64 3.21 -8.57
N GLY A 362 -17.37 2.21 -7.72
CA GLY A 362 -16.09 2.05 -7.04
C GLY A 362 -14.91 1.94 -8.01
N ARG A 363 -15.02 1.10 -9.02
CA ARG A 363 -13.99 0.94 -10.05
C ARG A 363 -13.73 2.23 -10.82
N GLN A 364 -14.78 2.97 -11.18
CA GLN A 364 -14.63 4.26 -11.86
C GLN A 364 -13.88 5.27 -10.98
N ARG A 365 -14.20 5.33 -9.67
CA ARG A 365 -13.51 6.18 -8.70
C ARG A 365 -12.03 5.84 -8.60
N ILE A 366 -11.68 4.55 -8.51
CA ILE A 366 -10.30 4.07 -8.47
C ILE A 366 -9.56 4.41 -9.77
N ASN A 367 -10.19 4.20 -10.92
CA ASN A 367 -9.57 4.50 -12.21
C ASN A 367 -9.13 5.97 -12.33
N VAL A 368 -9.94 6.89 -11.84
CA VAL A 368 -9.64 8.34 -11.88
C VAL A 368 -8.62 8.74 -10.82
N ALA A 369 -8.76 8.25 -9.58
CA ALA A 369 -8.02 8.76 -8.43
C ALA A 369 -6.74 7.98 -8.11
N ALA A 370 -6.75 6.66 -8.33
CA ALA A 370 -5.74 5.72 -7.83
C ALA A 370 -5.25 4.71 -8.88
N SER A 371 -5.61 4.84 -10.18
CA SER A 371 -4.98 3.97 -11.19
C SER A 371 -3.48 4.19 -11.21
N LEU A 372 -2.72 3.11 -11.41
CA LEU A 372 -1.26 3.16 -11.48
C LEU A 372 -0.77 4.19 -12.51
N THR A 373 -1.49 4.31 -13.65
CA THR A 373 -1.23 5.32 -14.68
C THR A 373 -1.39 6.73 -14.13
N ALA A 374 -2.55 7.07 -13.55
CA ALA A 374 -2.83 8.41 -13.03
C ALA A 374 -1.86 8.81 -11.89
N VAL A 375 -1.53 7.87 -11.00
CA VAL A 375 -0.58 8.10 -9.92
C VAL A 375 0.84 8.31 -10.47
N THR A 376 1.26 7.50 -11.45
CA THR A 376 2.59 7.62 -12.06
C THR A 376 2.73 8.96 -12.80
N ASP A 377 1.73 9.39 -13.55
CA ASP A 377 1.75 10.64 -14.30
C ASP A 377 1.88 11.86 -13.34
N LYS A 378 1.08 11.88 -12.28
CA LYS A 378 1.19 12.92 -11.23
C LYS A 378 2.57 12.92 -10.55
N LEU A 379 3.17 11.75 -10.32
CA LEU A 379 4.52 11.67 -9.75
C LEU A 379 5.59 12.19 -10.72
N ILE A 380 5.49 11.88 -12.00
CA ILE A 380 6.41 12.39 -13.03
C ILE A 380 6.39 13.91 -13.06
N ASP A 381 5.22 14.54 -12.97
CA ASP A 381 5.08 16.00 -12.89
C ASP A 381 5.80 16.56 -11.64
N HIS A 382 5.63 15.92 -10.49
CA HIS A 382 6.27 16.35 -9.23
C HIS A 382 7.76 16.01 -9.17
N TYR A 383 8.22 15.02 -9.94
CA TYR A 383 9.65 14.76 -10.08
C TYR A 383 10.36 15.87 -10.87
N GLY A 384 9.62 16.68 -11.63
CA GLY A 384 10.17 17.71 -12.50
C GLY A 384 10.98 17.13 -13.68
N VAL A 385 10.79 15.85 -13.99
CA VAL A 385 11.54 15.13 -15.02
C VAL A 385 10.80 15.02 -16.36
N ALA A 386 9.55 15.44 -16.46
CA ALA A 386 8.78 15.41 -17.70
C ALA A 386 9.52 16.14 -18.85
N LYS A 387 10.14 17.29 -18.57
CA LYS A 387 10.94 18.05 -19.54
C LYS A 387 12.25 17.37 -19.94
N VAL A 388 12.77 16.43 -19.13
CA VAL A 388 14.03 15.73 -19.43
C VAL A 388 13.88 14.72 -20.57
N LEU A 389 12.69 14.10 -20.71
CA LEU A 389 12.41 13.17 -21.81
C LEU A 389 12.24 13.88 -23.16
N GLU A 390 11.67 15.11 -23.17
CA GLU A 390 11.42 15.87 -24.38
C GLU A 390 12.67 16.59 -24.92
N THR A 391 13.55 17.04 -24.05
CA THR A 391 14.67 17.92 -24.43
C THR A 391 16.07 17.36 -24.15
N GLY A 392 16.19 16.32 -23.36
CA GLY A 392 17.49 15.83 -22.86
C GLY A 392 18.23 16.84 -21.95
N ILE A 393 17.61 17.99 -21.64
CA ILE A 393 18.21 19.10 -20.88
C ILE A 393 17.36 19.35 -19.64
N LEU A 394 18.01 19.37 -18.46
CA LEU A 394 17.36 19.80 -17.21
C LEU A 394 17.05 21.31 -17.28
N PRO A 395 15.91 21.78 -16.78
CA PRO A 395 15.67 23.20 -16.60
C PRO A 395 16.73 23.76 -15.63
N ALA A 396 17.35 24.87 -15.98
CA ALA A 396 18.20 25.63 -15.07
C ALA A 396 17.38 26.06 -13.85
N SER A 397 17.94 25.80 -12.67
CA SER A 397 17.42 26.17 -11.34
C SER A 397 17.18 27.66 -11.19
#